data_f85c625fd62743c561cf925ed2fad275
#
_entry.id   f85c625fd62743c561cf925ed2fad275
#
_cell.length_a   1.000
_cell.length_b   1.000
_cell.length_c   1.000
_cell.angle_alpha   90.00
_cell.angle_beta   90.00
_cell.angle_gamma   90.00
#
_symmetry.space_group_name_H-M   'P 1'
#
loop_
_entity.id
_entity.type
_entity.pdbx_description
1 polymer ?
#
loop_
_entity_poly.entity_id
_entity_poly.type
_entity_poly.pdbx_seq_one_letter_code
_entity_poly.pdbx_strand_id
1 'polypeptide(L)'
;EPNSIEQVYSLIKERGRFRFQDWITGKVGGVPNTKKTGDKGEDGYYYWVDNKKSKKAIISVKSGHVTPSDIRDLIGTIDGKADAGVFLTLEEPTPGMISKTNSKLFIEDSMGGRYPKIQILTVKEILNGKKIDLPRRS
;
A
#
# COMPACT_ATOMS: atom_id res chain seq x y z
N GLU A 1 0.23 -20.11 -2.93
CA GLU A 1 0.22 -18.64 -3.09
C GLU A 1 0.06 -18.23 -4.54
N PRO A 2 -0.72 -17.18 -4.81
CA PRO A 2 -0.85 -16.70 -6.17
C PRO A 2 0.48 -16.22 -6.76
N ASN A 3 0.75 -16.61 -8.01
CA ASN A 3 1.89 -16.10 -8.77
C ASN A 3 1.49 -15.55 -10.14
N SER A 4 0.18 -15.46 -10.40
CA SER A 4 -0.38 -14.88 -11.61
C SER A 4 -1.65 -14.13 -11.27
N ILE A 5 -2.06 -13.22 -12.17
CA ILE A 5 -3.30 -12.45 -11.98
C ILE A 5 -4.52 -13.39 -11.94
N GLU A 6 -4.53 -14.44 -12.76
CA GLU A 6 -5.61 -15.42 -12.76
C GLU A 6 -5.75 -16.09 -11.39
N GLN A 7 -4.62 -16.44 -10.78
CA GLN A 7 -4.64 -17.05 -9.45
C GLN A 7 -5.10 -16.05 -8.39
N VAL A 8 -4.81 -14.75 -8.56
CA VAL A 8 -5.30 -13.72 -7.65
C VAL A 8 -6.82 -13.64 -7.71
N TYR A 9 -7.41 -13.61 -8.91
CA TYR A 9 -8.86 -13.62 -9.06
C TYR A 9 -9.49 -14.87 -8.45
N SER A 10 -8.84 -16.02 -8.62
CA SER A 10 -9.30 -17.27 -8.00
C SER A 10 -9.27 -17.19 -6.48
N LEU A 11 -8.22 -16.60 -5.92
CA LEU A 11 -8.12 -16.41 -4.48
C LEU A 11 -9.28 -15.56 -3.95
N ILE A 12 -9.59 -14.45 -4.63
CA ILE A 12 -10.68 -13.57 -4.23
C ILE A 12 -12.01 -14.31 -4.30
N LYS A 13 -12.24 -15.05 -5.40
CA LYS A 13 -13.48 -15.78 -5.61
C LYS A 13 -13.69 -16.85 -4.55
N GLU A 14 -12.63 -17.59 -4.19
CA GLU A 14 -12.72 -18.73 -3.29
C GLU A 14 -12.60 -18.35 -1.82
N ARG A 15 -11.80 -17.35 -1.51
CA ARG A 15 -11.44 -17.01 -0.12
C ARG A 15 -11.86 -15.60 0.29
N GLY A 16 -12.29 -14.76 -0.66
CA GLY A 16 -12.77 -13.42 -0.39
C GLY A 16 -11.70 -12.34 -0.40
N ARG A 17 -12.17 -11.10 -0.38
CA ARG A 17 -11.29 -9.93 -0.51
C ARG A 17 -10.37 -9.75 0.70
N PHE A 18 -10.78 -10.13 1.91
CA PHE A 18 -9.94 -9.96 3.09
C PHE A 18 -8.73 -10.90 3.06
N ARG A 19 -8.91 -12.11 2.55
CA ARG A 19 -7.79 -13.03 2.37
C ARG A 19 -6.82 -12.47 1.32
N PHE A 20 -7.34 -11.91 0.26
CA PHE A 20 -6.52 -11.24 -0.75
C PHE A 20 -5.75 -10.06 -0.15
N GLN A 21 -6.41 -9.21 0.64
CA GLN A 21 -5.75 -8.07 1.29
C GLN A 21 -4.59 -8.53 2.18
N ASP A 22 -4.81 -9.55 2.98
CA ASP A 22 -3.79 -10.08 3.88
C ASP A 22 -2.61 -10.66 3.09
N TRP A 23 -2.90 -11.39 2.02
CA TRP A 23 -1.87 -11.97 1.18
C TRP A 23 -0.99 -10.89 0.52
N ILE A 24 -1.61 -9.90 -0.13
CA ILE A 24 -0.84 -8.88 -0.86
C ILE A 24 -0.07 -7.98 0.10
N THR A 25 -0.65 -7.68 1.27
CA THR A 25 0.04 -6.91 2.30
C THR A 25 1.29 -7.63 2.77
N GLY A 26 1.19 -8.92 3.05
CA GLY A 26 2.36 -9.72 3.43
C GLY A 26 3.38 -9.83 2.30
N LYS A 27 2.91 -9.92 1.07
CA LYS A 27 3.78 -10.03 -0.12
C LYS A 27 4.71 -8.83 -0.27
N VAL A 28 4.25 -7.63 0.08
CA VAL A 28 5.09 -6.42 0.00
C VAL A 28 5.88 -6.17 1.29
N GLY A 29 5.83 -7.09 2.25
CA GLY A 29 6.58 -6.96 3.50
C GLY A 29 5.82 -6.23 4.60
N GLY A 30 4.53 -6.02 4.43
CA GLY A 30 3.69 -5.38 5.44
C GLY A 30 3.08 -6.36 6.42
N VAL A 31 2.40 -5.80 7.41
CA VAL A 31 1.67 -6.55 8.43
C VAL A 31 0.19 -6.26 8.23
N PRO A 32 -0.64 -7.30 7.99
CA PRO A 32 -2.08 -7.07 7.83
C PRO A 32 -2.71 -6.49 9.10
N ASN A 33 -3.69 -5.60 8.89
CA ASN A 33 -4.52 -5.13 9.99
C ASN A 33 -5.54 -6.22 10.31
N THR A 34 -5.57 -6.66 11.56
CA THR A 34 -6.50 -7.71 12.00
C THR A 34 -7.93 -7.21 12.18
N LYS A 35 -8.11 -5.91 12.32
CA LYS A 35 -9.44 -5.30 12.41
C LYS A 35 -9.96 -5.08 11.00
N LYS A 36 -10.97 -5.83 10.60
CA LYS A 36 -11.54 -5.76 9.24
C LYS A 36 -12.73 -4.81 9.12
N THR A 37 -13.22 -4.25 10.22
CA THR A 37 -14.32 -3.30 10.23
C THR A 37 -13.95 -2.08 11.04
N GLY A 38 -14.39 -0.90 10.58
CA GLY A 38 -14.20 0.34 11.30
C GLY A 38 -12.89 1.08 11.01
N ASP A 39 -11.89 0.42 10.47
CA ASP A 39 -10.61 1.04 10.15
C ASP A 39 -10.52 1.30 8.65
N LYS A 40 -11.30 2.25 8.17
CA LYS A 40 -11.38 2.57 6.74
C LYS A 40 -10.01 2.94 6.18
N GLY A 41 -9.59 2.21 5.16
CA GLY A 41 -8.36 2.49 4.45
C GLY A 41 -7.09 2.05 5.15
N GLU A 42 -7.18 1.44 6.34
CA GLU A 42 -6.02 0.91 7.05
C GLU A 42 -6.04 -0.62 6.95
N ASP A 43 -5.64 -1.14 5.81
CA ASP A 43 -5.69 -2.58 5.55
C ASP A 43 -4.43 -3.29 6.02
N GLY A 44 -3.36 -2.55 6.23
CA GLY A 44 -2.10 -3.06 6.75
C GLY A 44 -1.12 -1.94 7.02
N TYR A 45 0.06 -2.34 7.47
CA TYR A 45 1.11 -1.39 7.84
C TYR A 45 2.46 -1.91 7.39
N TYR A 46 3.34 -0.97 7.02
CA TYR A 46 4.73 -1.26 6.69
C TYR A 46 5.60 -0.47 7.68
N TYR A 47 6.48 -1.17 8.40
CA TYR A 47 7.25 -0.57 9.49
C TYR A 47 8.74 -0.53 9.17
N TRP A 48 9.38 0.56 9.60
CA TRP A 48 10.85 0.66 9.56
C TRP A 48 11.33 1.49 10.75
N VAL A 49 12.63 1.46 11.00
CA VAL A 49 13.25 2.25 12.05
C VAL A 49 14.22 3.22 11.40
N ASP A 50 14.16 4.48 11.78
CA ASP A 50 15.08 5.51 11.32
C ASP A 50 15.59 6.27 12.53
N ASN A 51 16.92 6.23 12.73
CA ASN A 51 17.57 6.91 13.85
C ASN A 51 16.90 6.59 15.19
N LYS A 52 16.67 5.30 15.45
CA LYS A 52 16.03 4.77 16.67
C LYS A 52 14.54 5.14 16.81
N LYS A 53 13.95 5.77 15.81
CA LYS A 53 12.53 6.10 15.81
C LYS A 53 11.75 5.12 14.94
N SER A 54 10.65 4.61 15.48
CA SER A 54 9.73 3.76 14.72
C SER A 54 8.94 4.60 13.74
N LYS A 55 8.91 4.17 12.49
CA LYS A 55 8.18 4.80 11.40
C LYS A 55 7.22 3.80 10.81
N LYS A 56 6.13 4.29 10.22
CA LYS A 56 5.20 3.39 9.54
C LYS A 56 4.54 4.06 8.34
N ALA A 57 4.19 3.22 7.38
CA ALA A 57 3.28 3.57 6.29
C ALA A 57 1.96 2.82 6.51
N ILE A 58 0.86 3.46 6.16
CA ILE A 58 -0.44 2.80 6.10
C ILE A 58 -0.59 2.21 4.70
N ILE A 59 -0.98 0.94 4.64
CA ILE A 59 -1.26 0.24 3.39
C ILE A 59 -2.77 0.17 3.20
N SER A 60 -3.24 0.65 2.05
CA SER A 60 -4.63 0.53 1.64
C SER A 60 -4.68 -0.39 0.43
N VAL A 61 -5.63 -1.33 0.40
CA VAL A 61 -5.73 -2.35 -0.66
C VAL A 61 -7.12 -2.30 -1.27
N LYS A 62 -7.18 -2.35 -2.60
CA LYS A 62 -8.46 -2.41 -3.29
C LYS A 62 -8.41 -3.41 -4.44
N SER A 63 -9.40 -4.31 -4.48
CA SER A 63 -9.52 -5.32 -5.53
C SER A 63 -10.48 -4.93 -6.64
N GLY A 64 -11.30 -3.90 -6.43
CA GLY A 64 -12.31 -3.46 -7.37
C GLY A 64 -11.98 -2.12 -8.02
N HIS A 65 -13.02 -1.41 -8.43
CA HIS A 65 -12.90 -0.14 -9.12
C HIS A 65 -12.20 0.91 -8.25
N VAL A 66 -11.28 1.66 -8.83
CA VAL A 66 -10.49 2.67 -8.14
C VAL A 66 -10.67 4.03 -8.80
N THR A 67 -10.58 5.08 -7.98
CA THR A 67 -10.77 6.48 -8.42
C THR A 67 -9.75 7.37 -7.70
N PRO A 68 -9.57 8.63 -8.18
CA PRO A 68 -8.71 9.58 -7.47
C PRO A 68 -9.12 9.83 -6.01
N SER A 69 -10.40 9.65 -5.66
CA SER A 69 -10.81 9.82 -4.27
C SER A 69 -10.18 8.78 -3.34
N ASP A 70 -9.85 7.59 -3.85
CA ASP A 70 -9.15 6.59 -3.04
C ASP A 70 -7.79 7.11 -2.57
N ILE A 71 -7.10 7.87 -3.41
CA ILE A 71 -5.81 8.45 -3.05
C ILE A 71 -6.00 9.62 -2.09
N ARG A 72 -7.01 10.47 -2.30
CA ARG A 72 -7.33 11.54 -1.35
C ARG A 72 -7.65 10.96 0.04
N ASP A 73 -8.41 9.87 0.07
CA ASP A 73 -8.75 9.20 1.32
C ASP A 73 -7.50 8.67 2.03
N LEU A 74 -6.56 8.08 1.29
CA LEU A 74 -5.31 7.62 1.87
C LEU A 74 -4.48 8.78 2.42
N ILE A 75 -4.38 9.88 1.68
CA ILE A 75 -3.66 11.07 2.14
C ILE A 75 -4.28 11.58 3.45
N GLY A 76 -5.62 11.63 3.52
CA GLY A 76 -6.31 12.03 4.74
C GLY A 76 -6.11 11.05 5.89
N THR A 77 -6.07 9.75 5.58
CA THR A 77 -5.92 8.71 6.59
C THR A 77 -4.53 8.76 7.24
N ILE A 78 -3.48 9.02 6.48
CA ILE A 78 -2.12 9.07 7.05
C ILE A 78 -1.84 10.34 7.85
N ASP A 79 -2.63 11.39 7.65
CA ASP A 79 -2.39 12.67 8.31
C ASP A 79 -2.44 12.52 9.84
N GLY A 80 -1.32 12.84 10.50
CA GLY A 80 -1.19 12.72 11.94
C GLY A 80 -1.09 11.29 12.47
N LYS A 81 -1.10 10.26 11.59
CA LYS A 81 -1.07 8.85 12.03
C LYS A 81 0.14 8.10 11.51
N ALA A 82 0.61 8.42 10.33
CA ALA A 82 1.68 7.65 9.69
C ALA A 82 2.59 8.57 8.89
N ASP A 83 3.76 8.04 8.53
CA ASP A 83 4.79 8.80 7.82
C ASP A 83 4.58 8.76 6.31
N ALA A 84 3.94 7.71 5.82
CA ALA A 84 3.72 7.51 4.38
C ALA A 84 2.48 6.66 4.14
N GLY A 85 2.04 6.60 2.90
CA GLY A 85 0.93 5.76 2.48
C GLY A 85 1.28 4.97 1.22
N VAL A 86 0.80 3.73 1.18
CA VAL A 86 0.99 2.83 0.04
C VAL A 86 -0.38 2.32 -0.38
N PHE A 87 -0.72 2.52 -1.64
CA PHE A 87 -1.98 2.05 -2.20
C PHE A 87 -1.71 0.85 -3.11
N LEU A 88 -2.27 -0.29 -2.76
CA LEU A 88 -2.14 -1.52 -3.55
C LEU A 88 -3.45 -1.78 -4.28
N THR A 89 -3.39 -1.94 -5.59
CA THR A 89 -4.60 -2.09 -6.40
C THR A 89 -4.49 -3.25 -7.38
N LEU A 90 -5.57 -3.99 -7.53
CA LEU A 90 -5.68 -5.03 -8.56
C LEU A 90 -5.97 -4.41 -9.94
N GLU A 91 -6.84 -3.39 -9.98
CA GLU A 91 -7.17 -2.66 -11.19
C GLU A 91 -6.10 -1.62 -11.51
N GLU A 92 -5.93 -1.29 -12.80
CA GLU A 92 -4.99 -0.25 -13.19
C GLU A 92 -5.43 1.11 -12.61
N PRO A 93 -4.50 1.89 -12.06
CA PRO A 93 -4.83 3.22 -11.56
C PRO A 93 -5.17 4.18 -12.71
N THR A 94 -6.06 5.13 -12.43
CA THR A 94 -6.42 6.15 -13.41
C THR A 94 -5.30 7.19 -13.53
N PRO A 95 -5.23 7.95 -14.65
CA PRO A 95 -4.27 9.05 -14.75
C PRO A 95 -4.40 10.07 -13.62
N GLY A 96 -5.62 10.34 -13.14
CA GLY A 96 -5.84 11.25 -12.02
C GLY A 96 -5.25 10.74 -10.72
N MET A 97 -5.30 9.43 -10.49
CA MET A 97 -4.67 8.82 -9.32
C MET A 97 -3.14 8.97 -9.40
N ILE A 98 -2.56 8.66 -10.54
CA ILE A 98 -1.12 8.77 -10.76
C ILE A 98 -0.67 10.22 -10.56
N SER A 99 -1.42 11.17 -11.10
CA SER A 99 -1.12 12.59 -10.95
C SER A 99 -1.08 13.02 -9.50
N LYS A 100 -1.98 12.50 -8.66
CA LYS A 100 -1.99 12.82 -7.23
C LYS A 100 -0.79 12.25 -6.48
N THR A 101 -0.27 11.10 -6.90
CA THR A 101 0.91 10.50 -6.26
C THR A 101 2.21 11.10 -6.77
N ASN A 102 2.20 11.66 -7.99
CA ASN A 102 3.35 12.39 -8.54
C ASN A 102 3.47 13.80 -7.96
N SER A 103 2.60 14.18 -7.03
CA SER A 103 2.78 15.42 -6.29
C SER A 103 4.14 15.36 -5.59
N LYS A 104 4.74 16.52 -5.36
CA LYS A 104 6.10 16.63 -4.83
C LYS A 104 6.19 16.35 -3.33
N LEU A 105 5.40 15.40 -2.85
CA LEU A 105 5.38 15.00 -1.44
C LEU A 105 6.38 13.87 -1.22
N PHE A 106 7.43 14.18 -0.48
CA PHE A 106 8.49 13.23 -0.17
C PHE A 106 8.70 13.16 1.33
N ILE A 107 9.24 12.01 1.77
CA ILE A 107 9.81 11.88 3.11
C ILE A 107 11.31 11.64 2.94
N GLU A 108 12.08 12.02 3.95
CA GLU A 108 13.53 11.81 3.96
C GLU A 108 13.89 11.03 5.21
N ASP A 109 14.89 10.13 5.09
CA ASP A 109 15.42 9.46 6.27
C ASP A 109 16.65 10.19 6.79
N SER A 110 17.17 9.77 7.93
CA SER A 110 18.33 10.41 8.57
C SER A 110 19.62 10.24 7.79
N MET A 111 19.65 9.32 6.81
CA MET A 111 20.82 9.07 5.96
C MET A 111 20.73 9.82 4.62
N GLY A 112 19.74 10.68 4.46
CA GLY A 112 19.54 11.44 3.24
C GLY A 112 18.76 10.71 2.15
N GLY A 113 18.26 9.53 2.42
CA GLY A 113 17.37 8.81 1.49
C GLY A 113 16.06 9.56 1.32
N ARG A 114 15.54 9.55 0.10
CA ARG A 114 14.33 10.29 -0.25
C ARG A 114 13.32 9.35 -0.87
N TYR A 115 12.09 9.38 -0.37
CA TYR A 115 11.06 8.41 -0.73
C TYR A 115 9.72 9.12 -0.99
N PRO A 116 8.87 8.57 -1.87
CA PRO A 116 7.54 9.17 -2.07
C PRO A 116 6.70 9.01 -0.82
N LYS A 117 6.02 10.10 -0.45
CA LYS A 117 5.11 10.03 0.70
C LYS A 117 3.89 9.16 0.40
N ILE A 118 3.40 9.19 -0.85
CA ILE A 118 2.29 8.38 -1.32
C ILE A 118 2.74 7.64 -2.58
N GLN A 119 2.47 6.34 -2.66
CA GLN A 119 2.81 5.56 -3.85
C GLN A 119 1.72 4.54 -4.15
N ILE A 120 1.60 4.19 -5.43
CA ILE A 120 0.67 3.16 -5.91
C ILE A 120 1.50 2.02 -6.49
N LEU A 121 1.13 0.79 -6.12
CA LEU A 121 1.66 -0.42 -6.77
C LEU A 121 0.47 -1.27 -7.21
N THR A 122 0.53 -1.77 -8.44
CA THR A 122 -0.46 -2.74 -8.89
C THR A 122 -0.03 -4.14 -8.48
N VAL A 123 -1.00 -5.04 -8.35
CA VAL A 123 -0.71 -6.45 -8.05
C VAL A 123 0.19 -7.04 -9.14
N LYS A 124 -0.06 -6.68 -10.40
CA LYS A 124 0.76 -7.13 -11.53
C LYS A 124 2.22 -6.71 -11.36
N GLU A 125 2.46 -5.46 -10.99
CA GLU A 125 3.82 -4.97 -10.74
C GLU A 125 4.49 -5.74 -9.61
N ILE A 126 3.74 -5.98 -8.52
CA ILE A 126 4.26 -6.71 -7.37
C ILE A 126 4.62 -8.15 -7.76
N LEU A 127 3.78 -8.82 -8.53
CA LEU A 127 4.07 -10.16 -9.03
C LEU A 127 5.32 -10.18 -9.92
N ASN A 128 5.62 -9.07 -10.59
CA ASN A 128 6.81 -8.91 -11.43
C ASN A 128 8.03 -8.40 -10.65
N GLY A 129 7.95 -8.35 -9.33
CA GLY A 129 9.09 -8.03 -8.48
C GLY A 129 9.18 -6.60 -7.98
N LYS A 130 8.22 -5.74 -8.31
CA LYS A 130 8.24 -4.36 -7.80
C LYS A 130 8.01 -4.36 -6.29
N LYS A 131 8.77 -3.52 -5.60
CA LYS A 131 8.73 -3.41 -4.14
C LYS A 131 8.30 -2.02 -3.72
N ILE A 132 7.85 -1.89 -2.48
CA ILE A 132 7.57 -0.60 -1.87
C ILE A 132 8.87 0.22 -1.86
N ASP A 133 8.77 1.49 -2.26
CA ASP A 133 9.88 2.43 -2.27
C ASP A 133 9.91 3.21 -0.95
N LEU A 134 10.40 2.56 0.09
CA LEU A 134 10.55 3.10 1.44
C LEU A 134 11.80 2.47 2.05
N PRO A 135 12.30 3.00 3.19
CA PRO A 135 13.42 2.36 3.86
C PRO A 135 13.13 0.89 4.15
N ARG A 136 14.17 0.08 4.21
CA ARG A 136 14.02 -1.35 4.45
C ARG A 136 13.26 -1.58 5.75
N ARG A 137 12.33 -2.53 5.72
CA ARG A 137 11.55 -2.88 6.92
C ARG A 137 12.45 -3.39 8.03
N SER A 138 12.06 -3.09 9.22
CA SER A 138 12.76 -3.55 10.42
C SER A 138 12.37 -4.97 10.81
#